data_3238ca00ad628365dd1ceaccb36247ad
#
_entry.id   3238ca00ad628365dd1ceaccb36247ad
#
_cell.length_a   1.000
_cell.length_b   1.000
_cell.length_c   1.000
_cell.angle_alpha   90.00
_cell.angle_beta   90.00
_cell.angle_gamma   90.00
#
_symmetry.space_group_name_H-M   'P 1'
#
loop_
_entity.id
_entity.type
_entity.pdbx_description
1 polymer ?
#
loop_
_entity_poly.entity_id
_entity_poly.type
_entity_poly.pdbx_seq_one_letter_code
_entity_poly.pdbx_strand_id
1 'polypeptide(L)'
;MKVKCNVLDRQFFQYQQEYEAAALRVLRSGWYVLGNEVKQFEEEFAAFTGRKYCVGLNSGLDALIMSVRALGISQGDEVIVQANTYIATVLGITENGATPVFVEPDEY
;
A
#
# COMPACT_ATOMS: atom_id res chain seq x y z
N MET A 1 4.68 -34.05 6.10
CA MET A 1 4.87 -32.98 5.08
C MET A 1 4.60 -31.64 5.76
N LYS A 2 5.58 -30.73 5.81
CA LYS A 2 5.34 -29.38 6.35
C LYS A 2 4.84 -28.49 5.20
N VAL A 3 3.62 -28.01 5.27
CA VAL A 3 3.07 -27.03 4.34
C VAL A 3 3.39 -25.64 4.89
N LYS A 4 4.14 -24.83 4.14
CA LYS A 4 4.41 -23.43 4.51
C LYS A 4 3.17 -22.58 4.17
N CYS A 5 2.76 -21.72 5.08
CA CYS A 5 1.65 -20.77 4.84
C CYS A 5 1.98 -19.73 3.76
N ASN A 6 3.26 -19.37 3.65
CA ASN A 6 3.75 -18.44 2.64
C ASN A 6 5.13 -18.89 2.12
N VAL A 7 5.35 -18.75 0.83
CA VAL A 7 6.57 -19.18 0.15
C VAL A 7 7.02 -18.06 -0.79
N LEU A 8 7.55 -16.98 -0.20
CA LEU A 8 7.99 -15.78 -0.93
C LEU A 8 9.17 -16.03 -1.88
N ASP A 9 10.01 -17.01 -1.55
CA ASP A 9 11.16 -17.43 -2.36
C ASP A 9 10.76 -17.93 -3.74
N ARG A 10 9.57 -18.50 -3.94
CA ARG A 10 9.09 -18.94 -5.26
C ARG A 10 9.04 -17.81 -6.27
N GLN A 11 8.47 -16.67 -5.87
CA GLN A 11 8.38 -15.51 -6.73
C GLN A 11 9.78 -14.96 -7.04
N PHE A 12 10.65 -14.89 -6.04
CA PHE A 12 12.02 -14.43 -6.22
C PHE A 12 12.75 -15.28 -7.26
N PHE A 13 12.77 -16.60 -7.13
CA PHE A 13 13.46 -17.48 -8.08
C PHE A 13 12.88 -17.43 -9.48
N GLN A 14 11.59 -17.18 -9.63
CA GLN A 14 10.96 -17.06 -10.94
C GLN A 14 11.45 -15.82 -11.70
N TYR A 15 11.72 -14.71 -11.00
CA TYR A 15 12.14 -13.44 -11.58
C TYR A 15 13.50 -12.97 -11.05
N GLN A 16 14.35 -13.90 -10.64
CA GLN A 16 15.60 -13.61 -9.92
C GLN A 16 16.47 -12.59 -10.66
N GLN A 17 16.71 -12.79 -11.94
CA GLN A 17 17.58 -11.90 -12.71
C GLN A 17 17.06 -10.46 -12.76
N GLU A 18 15.74 -10.30 -12.89
CA GLU A 18 15.10 -9.00 -12.94
C GLU A 18 15.17 -8.30 -11.59
N TYR A 19 14.89 -9.02 -10.49
CA TYR A 19 15.00 -8.47 -9.12
C TYR A 19 16.43 -8.07 -8.78
N GLU A 20 17.42 -8.93 -9.08
CA GLU A 20 18.83 -8.62 -8.81
C GLU A 20 19.31 -7.44 -9.66
N ALA A 21 18.94 -7.37 -10.93
CA ALA A 21 19.30 -6.27 -11.80
C ALA A 21 18.70 -4.93 -11.30
N ALA A 22 17.42 -4.93 -10.90
CA ALA A 22 16.76 -3.76 -10.36
C ALA A 22 17.40 -3.30 -9.03
N ALA A 23 17.64 -4.22 -8.10
CA ALA A 23 18.28 -3.93 -6.83
C ALA A 23 19.70 -3.36 -7.02
N LEU A 24 20.51 -3.96 -7.88
CA LEU A 24 21.87 -3.48 -8.17
C LEU A 24 21.86 -2.10 -8.85
N ARG A 25 20.89 -1.83 -9.72
CA ARG A 25 20.75 -0.52 -10.37
C ARG A 25 20.50 0.57 -9.33
N VAL A 26 19.59 0.33 -8.36
CA VAL A 26 19.33 1.27 -7.25
C VAL A 26 20.57 1.44 -6.38
N LEU A 27 21.20 0.34 -5.95
CA LEU A 27 22.40 0.42 -5.10
C LEU A 27 23.54 1.21 -5.76
N ARG A 28 23.76 1.00 -7.04
CA ARG A 28 24.81 1.70 -7.80
C ARG A 28 24.50 3.18 -8.04
N SER A 29 23.22 3.56 -8.06
CA SER A 29 22.83 4.96 -8.24
C SER A 29 23.18 5.84 -7.05
N GLY A 30 23.31 5.27 -5.84
CA GLY A 30 23.49 6.00 -4.59
C GLY A 30 22.27 6.83 -4.17
N TRP A 31 21.16 6.76 -4.91
CA TRP A 31 19.94 7.51 -4.62
C TRP A 31 18.80 6.55 -4.24
N TYR A 32 18.60 6.39 -2.94
CA TYR A 32 17.73 5.33 -2.37
C TYR A 32 16.35 5.82 -1.95
N VAL A 33 16.16 7.12 -1.72
CA VAL A 33 14.90 7.70 -1.25
C VAL A 33 14.38 8.67 -2.30
N LEU A 34 13.12 8.52 -2.71
CA LEU A 34 12.47 9.34 -3.74
C LEU A 34 13.28 9.45 -5.03
N GLY A 35 13.94 8.36 -5.41
CA GLY A 35 14.77 8.27 -6.60
C GLY A 35 13.98 8.02 -7.88
N ASN A 36 14.71 7.84 -8.98
CA ASN A 36 14.12 7.62 -10.30
C ASN A 36 13.21 6.38 -10.37
N GLU A 37 13.52 5.33 -9.61
CA GLU A 37 12.71 4.12 -9.58
C GLU A 37 11.32 4.38 -8.99
N VAL A 38 11.22 5.21 -7.95
CA VAL A 38 9.92 5.62 -7.36
C VAL A 38 9.13 6.42 -8.39
N LYS A 39 9.77 7.40 -9.03
CA LYS A 39 9.11 8.22 -10.05
C LYS A 39 8.59 7.37 -11.22
N GLN A 40 9.41 6.46 -11.73
CA GLN A 40 9.02 5.56 -12.80
C GLN A 40 7.85 4.65 -12.37
N PHE A 41 7.92 4.09 -11.17
CA PHE A 41 6.83 3.29 -10.61
C PHE A 41 5.52 4.09 -10.53
N GLU A 42 5.55 5.33 -10.05
CA GLU A 42 4.38 6.18 -9.96
C GLU A 42 3.75 6.45 -11.33
N GLU A 43 4.57 6.72 -12.35
CA GLU A 43 4.11 6.92 -13.73
C GLU A 43 3.49 5.64 -14.33
N GLU A 44 4.18 4.51 -14.21
CA GLU A 44 3.73 3.21 -14.71
C GLU A 44 2.46 2.73 -14.01
N PHE A 45 2.40 2.86 -12.69
CA PHE A 45 1.23 2.42 -11.92
C PHE A 45 0.02 3.32 -12.15
N ALA A 46 0.20 4.62 -12.30
CA ALA A 46 -0.86 5.53 -12.70
C ALA A 46 -1.44 5.12 -14.07
N ALA A 47 -0.57 4.86 -15.05
CA ALA A 47 -0.98 4.40 -16.38
C ALA A 47 -1.71 3.05 -16.32
N PHE A 48 -1.18 2.08 -15.57
CA PHE A 48 -1.77 0.75 -15.40
C PHE A 48 -3.19 0.80 -14.79
N THR A 49 -3.40 1.67 -13.80
CA THR A 49 -4.70 1.85 -13.14
C THR A 49 -5.63 2.82 -13.86
N GLY A 50 -5.19 3.44 -14.95
CA GLY A 50 -5.96 4.45 -15.69
C GLY A 50 -6.16 5.74 -14.90
N ARG A 51 -5.26 6.06 -13.95
CA ARG A 51 -5.30 7.27 -13.14
C ARG A 51 -4.32 8.30 -13.65
N LYS A 52 -4.60 9.57 -13.37
CA LYS A 52 -3.74 10.68 -13.79
C LYS A 52 -2.42 10.73 -12.98
N TYR A 53 -2.50 10.36 -11.72
CA TYR A 53 -1.38 10.41 -10.80
C TYR A 53 -1.35 9.16 -9.90
N CYS A 54 -0.15 8.82 -9.46
CA CYS A 54 0.12 7.89 -8.37
C CYS A 54 1.16 8.53 -7.45
N VAL A 55 1.06 8.29 -6.18
CA VAL A 55 2.01 8.76 -5.16
C VAL A 55 2.46 7.57 -4.33
N GLY A 56 3.76 7.29 -4.37
CA GLY A 56 4.38 6.29 -3.51
C GLY A 56 4.44 6.77 -2.06
N LEU A 57 4.06 5.90 -1.13
CA LEU A 57 4.03 6.18 0.29
C LEU A 57 4.86 5.13 1.05
N ASN A 58 5.19 5.44 2.30
CA ASN A 58 6.02 4.61 3.15
C ASN A 58 5.38 3.24 3.47
N SER A 59 4.05 3.21 3.61
CA SER A 59 3.31 2.00 3.95
C SER A 59 1.86 2.06 3.46
N GLY A 60 1.18 0.91 3.46
CA GLY A 60 -0.26 0.86 3.21
C GLY A 60 -1.08 1.60 4.28
N LEU A 61 -0.59 1.66 5.52
CA LEU A 61 -1.21 2.47 6.58
C LEU A 61 -1.15 3.95 6.24
N ASP A 62 0.02 4.46 5.83
CA ASP A 62 0.14 5.86 5.41
C ASP A 62 -0.76 6.17 4.21
N ALA A 63 -0.91 5.22 3.28
CA ALA A 63 -1.82 5.36 2.16
C ALA A 63 -3.28 5.53 2.61
N LEU A 64 -3.71 4.76 3.60
CA LEU A 64 -5.06 4.88 4.18
C LEU A 64 -5.23 6.21 4.92
N ILE A 65 -4.29 6.57 5.79
CA ILE A 65 -4.31 7.84 6.53
C ILE A 65 -4.40 9.03 5.56
N MET A 66 -3.54 9.06 4.55
CA MET A 66 -3.50 10.17 3.60
C MET A 66 -4.72 10.22 2.70
N SER A 67 -5.28 9.07 2.32
CA SER A 67 -6.51 9.01 1.52
C SER A 67 -7.71 9.55 2.28
N VAL A 68 -7.90 9.13 3.54
CA VAL A 68 -8.97 9.62 4.42
C VAL A 68 -8.84 11.13 4.62
N ARG A 69 -7.62 11.61 4.87
CA ARG A 69 -7.32 13.04 5.02
C ARG A 69 -7.58 13.84 3.75
N ALA A 70 -7.22 13.31 2.59
CA ALA A 70 -7.43 13.97 1.30
C ALA A 70 -8.92 14.11 0.94
N LEU A 71 -9.78 13.24 1.49
CA LEU A 71 -11.23 13.33 1.38
C LEU A 71 -11.84 14.37 2.35
N GLY A 72 -11.05 14.99 3.22
CA GLY A 72 -11.51 15.94 4.23
C GLY A 72 -12.17 15.30 5.45
N ILE A 73 -12.08 13.97 5.58
CA ILE A 73 -12.66 13.23 6.71
C ILE A 73 -11.81 13.46 7.95
N SER A 74 -12.45 13.84 9.06
CA SER A 74 -11.80 14.29 10.29
C SER A 74 -12.67 14.06 11.53
N GLN A 75 -12.35 14.71 12.63
CA GLN A 75 -13.11 14.62 13.87
C GLN A 75 -14.60 14.99 13.67
N GLY A 76 -15.47 14.10 14.12
CA GLY A 76 -16.92 14.21 13.99
C GLY A 76 -17.52 13.42 12.83
N ASP A 77 -16.68 12.96 11.90
CA ASP A 77 -17.12 12.08 10.80
C ASP A 77 -17.11 10.61 11.22
N GLU A 78 -17.95 9.82 10.58
CA GLU A 78 -18.04 8.38 10.74
C GLU A 78 -17.65 7.68 9.44
N VAL A 79 -16.87 6.59 9.56
CA VAL A 79 -16.45 5.78 8.41
C VAL A 79 -16.83 4.33 8.64
N ILE A 80 -17.66 3.79 7.77
CA ILE A 80 -18.07 2.38 7.81
C ILE A 80 -16.88 1.51 7.45
N VAL A 81 -16.60 0.50 8.27
CA VAL A 81 -15.52 -0.45 8.09
C VAL A 81 -15.93 -1.84 8.54
N GLN A 82 -15.56 -2.88 7.80
CA GLN A 82 -15.81 -4.24 8.25
C GLN A 82 -15.00 -4.59 9.51
N ALA A 83 -15.62 -5.32 10.45
CA ALA A 83 -14.97 -5.71 11.70
C ALA A 83 -13.80 -6.69 11.47
N ASN A 84 -13.92 -7.58 10.49
CA ASN A 84 -12.87 -8.53 10.12
C ASN A 84 -11.90 -7.93 9.09
N THR A 85 -11.07 -6.99 9.53
CA THR A 85 -10.05 -6.35 8.68
C THR A 85 -8.70 -6.28 9.40
N TYR A 86 -7.65 -6.00 8.64
CA TYR A 86 -6.35 -5.71 9.22
C TYR A 86 -6.39 -4.38 9.97
N ILE A 87 -5.74 -4.32 11.13
CA ILE A 87 -5.78 -3.15 12.03
C ILE A 87 -5.46 -1.82 11.35
N ALA A 88 -4.61 -1.81 10.33
CA ALA A 88 -4.25 -0.60 9.59
C ALA A 88 -5.47 0.08 8.96
N THR A 89 -6.53 -0.66 8.58
CA THR A 89 -7.76 -0.07 8.04
C THR A 89 -8.45 0.80 9.08
N VAL A 90 -8.53 0.32 10.32
CA VAL A 90 -9.11 1.06 11.44
C VAL A 90 -8.23 2.26 11.81
N LEU A 91 -6.91 2.06 11.90
CA LEU A 91 -5.95 3.12 12.20
C LEU A 91 -5.98 4.23 11.15
N GLY A 92 -6.16 3.89 9.87
CA GLY A 92 -6.32 4.87 8.79
C GLY A 92 -7.47 5.85 9.03
N ILE A 93 -8.52 5.41 9.73
CA ILE A 93 -9.67 6.23 10.12
C ILE A 93 -9.36 7.03 11.39
N THR A 94 -8.94 6.35 12.45
CA THR A 94 -8.77 6.96 13.78
C THR A 94 -7.64 7.97 13.85
N GLU A 95 -6.57 7.80 13.08
CA GLU A 95 -5.45 8.76 13.00
C GLU A 95 -5.87 10.11 12.36
N ASN A 96 -7.01 10.16 11.70
CA ASN A 96 -7.63 11.39 11.22
C ASN A 96 -8.68 11.98 12.19
N GLY A 97 -8.88 11.36 13.34
CA GLY A 97 -9.86 11.76 14.34
C GLY A 97 -11.29 11.33 14.03
N ALA A 98 -11.52 10.61 12.95
CA ALA A 98 -12.83 10.07 12.59
C ALA A 98 -13.17 8.81 13.40
N THR A 99 -14.44 8.47 13.46
CA THR A 99 -14.96 7.32 14.21
C THR A 99 -15.21 6.14 13.27
N PRO A 100 -14.59 4.98 13.50
CA PRO A 100 -14.91 3.78 12.74
C PRO A 100 -16.26 3.19 13.19
N VAL A 101 -17.15 2.94 12.24
CA VAL A 101 -18.42 2.26 12.45
C VAL A 101 -18.29 0.83 11.93
N PHE A 102 -18.20 -0.12 12.83
CA PHE A 102 -17.99 -1.52 12.45
C PHE A 102 -19.26 -2.16 11.92
N VAL A 103 -19.12 -2.89 10.83
CA VAL A 103 -20.17 -3.70 10.23
C VAL A 103 -19.65 -5.10 9.95
N GLU A 104 -20.54 -6.08 10.01
CA GLU A 104 -20.22 -7.43 9.54
C GLU A 104 -20.36 -7.49 8.02
N PRO A 105 -19.44 -8.18 7.31
CA PRO A 105 -19.62 -8.46 5.89
C PRO A 105 -20.79 -9.41 5.68
N ASP A 106 -21.60 -9.13 4.69
CA ASP A 106 -22.68 -10.04 4.27
C ASP A 106 -22.12 -11.16 3.38
N GLU A 107 -22.89 -12.22 3.20
CA GLU A 107 -22.52 -13.36 2.34
C GLU A 107 -22.61 -13.06 0.83
N TYR A 108 -23.07 -11.86 0.45
CA TYR A 108 -23.31 -11.46 -0.94
C TYR A 108 -22.53 -10.21 -1.33
#